data_a38199116fbe1044c9ec7217f66a7bb3
#
_entry.id   a38199116fbe1044c9ec7217f66a7bb3
#
_cell.length_a   1.000
_cell.length_b   1.000
_cell.length_c   1.000
_cell.angle_alpha   90.00
_cell.angle_beta   90.00
_cell.angle_gamma   90.00
#
_symmetry.space_group_name_H-M   'P 1'
#
loop_
_entity.id
_entity.type
_entity.pdbx_description
1 polymer ?
#
loop_
_entity_poly.entity_id
_entity_poly.type
_entity_poly.pdbx_seq_one_letter_code
_entity_poly.pdbx_strand_id
1 'polypeptide(L)'
;MSNKLLYIIIALLVVVVAGGTYVFLGGKAPGNQPAGQPAGEESAADLSEQPDKVKFNEFFTSIFVAKLPVGAKFEPSKIVKTSVFSAGEQFCTSINMKKQVPADTLSSSVYDVSAKQDFQPRGGAFPQAMGPGNSIGCESLSEPVGQYEYKIYLNDDLVAVMPFEVK
;
A
#
# COMPACT_ATOMS: atom_id res chain seq x y z
N MET A 1 -4.51 -28.42 30.42
CA MET A 1 -3.84 -28.87 29.18
C MET A 1 -2.92 -30.02 29.50
N SER A 2 -3.00 -31.13 28.75
CA SER A 2 -2.16 -32.30 29.00
C SER A 2 -0.69 -31.96 28.67
N ASN A 3 0.23 -32.37 29.57
CA ASN A 3 1.67 -32.15 29.36
C ASN A 3 2.17 -32.72 28.02
N LYS A 4 1.50 -33.75 27.50
CA LYS A 4 1.82 -34.31 26.18
C LYS A 4 1.60 -33.34 25.02
N LEU A 5 0.58 -32.45 25.09
CA LEU A 5 0.31 -31.46 24.06
C LEU A 5 1.42 -30.37 24.05
N LEU A 6 1.91 -29.97 25.22
CA LEU A 6 2.99 -29.01 25.38
C LEU A 6 4.29 -29.51 24.73
N TYR A 7 4.65 -30.78 24.94
CA TYR A 7 5.83 -31.37 24.32
C TYR A 7 5.77 -31.45 22.80
N ILE A 8 4.57 -31.72 22.23
CA ILE A 8 4.38 -31.75 20.77
C ILE A 8 4.58 -30.35 20.16
N ILE A 9 4.08 -29.30 20.82
CA ILE A 9 4.22 -27.92 20.33
C ILE A 9 5.69 -27.49 20.39
N ILE A 10 6.42 -27.81 21.47
CA ILE A 10 7.84 -27.49 21.61
C ILE A 10 8.68 -28.24 20.56
N ALA A 11 8.39 -29.53 20.30
CA ALA A 11 9.10 -30.30 19.28
C ALA A 11 8.89 -29.74 17.87
N LEU A 12 7.67 -29.31 17.54
CA LEU A 12 7.35 -28.67 16.26
C LEU A 12 8.08 -27.32 16.08
N LEU A 13 8.18 -26.52 17.15
CA LEU A 13 8.89 -25.24 17.14
C LEU A 13 10.40 -25.43 16.91
N VAL A 14 11.02 -26.44 17.50
CA VAL A 14 12.44 -26.75 17.32
C VAL A 14 12.74 -27.19 15.88
N VAL A 15 11.85 -27.96 15.24
CA VAL A 15 12.02 -28.39 13.84
C VAL A 15 11.94 -27.21 12.87
N VAL A 16 11.07 -26.22 13.13
CA VAL A 16 10.95 -25.01 12.29
C VAL A 16 12.20 -24.12 12.41
N VAL A 17 12.75 -23.98 13.60
CA VAL A 17 13.96 -23.16 13.83
C VAL A 17 15.21 -23.86 13.26
N ALA A 18 15.34 -25.18 13.38
CA ALA A 18 16.47 -25.94 12.84
C ALA A 18 16.42 -26.07 11.32
N GLY A 19 15.21 -26.19 10.74
CA GLY A 19 15.02 -26.27 9.27
C GLY A 19 15.27 -24.94 8.55
N GLY A 20 14.95 -23.82 9.19
CA GLY A 20 15.12 -22.48 8.59
C GLY A 20 16.57 -22.04 8.40
N THR A 21 17.50 -22.56 9.20
CA THR A 21 18.94 -22.22 9.09
C THR A 21 19.70 -23.01 8.04
N TYR A 22 19.18 -24.15 7.58
CA TYR A 22 19.85 -24.98 6.57
C TYR A 22 19.71 -24.45 5.13
N VAL A 23 18.71 -23.64 4.82
CA VAL A 23 18.50 -23.08 3.49
C VAL A 23 19.43 -21.88 3.20
N PHE A 24 20.03 -21.26 4.24
CA PHE A 24 20.85 -20.06 4.10
C PHE A 24 22.35 -20.30 3.92
N LEU A 25 22.85 -21.52 4.10
CA LEU A 25 24.30 -21.83 4.11
C LEU A 25 24.81 -22.78 3.02
N GLY A 26 23.99 -23.21 2.07
CA GLY A 26 24.38 -24.17 1.04
C GLY A 26 24.29 -23.62 -0.36
N GLY A 27 25.40 -23.11 -0.92
CA GLY A 27 25.46 -22.87 -2.35
C GLY A 27 26.52 -21.89 -2.85
N LYS A 28 27.82 -22.12 -2.57
CA LYS A 28 28.90 -21.55 -3.38
C LYS A 28 29.47 -22.62 -4.30
N ALA A 29 29.18 -22.51 -5.60
CA ALA A 29 29.94 -23.16 -6.64
C ALA A 29 30.99 -22.15 -7.16
N PRO A 30 32.25 -22.55 -7.41
CA PRO A 30 33.26 -21.68 -7.99
C PRO A 30 33.13 -21.70 -9.51
N GLY A 31 32.74 -20.57 -10.10
CA GLY A 31 32.75 -20.33 -11.54
C GLY A 31 33.63 -19.13 -11.85
N ASN A 32 34.68 -19.37 -12.66
CA ASN A 32 35.64 -18.39 -13.15
C ASN A 32 34.97 -17.14 -13.73
N GLN A 33 35.36 -15.98 -13.25
CA GLN A 33 35.05 -14.70 -13.84
C GLN A 33 36.31 -14.00 -14.32
N PRO A 34 36.40 -13.57 -15.60
CA PRO A 34 37.50 -12.75 -16.04
C PRO A 34 37.36 -11.33 -15.51
N ALA A 35 38.47 -10.79 -15.04
CA ALA A 35 38.57 -9.44 -14.51
C ALA A 35 38.39 -8.39 -15.62
N GLY A 36 37.62 -7.34 -15.31
CA GLY A 36 37.74 -6.08 -16.00
C GLY A 36 36.45 -5.47 -16.50
N GLN A 37 35.73 -4.73 -15.62
CA GLN A 37 35.13 -3.45 -15.92
C GLN A 37 34.65 -2.83 -14.58
N PRO A 38 34.94 -1.55 -14.29
CA PRO A 38 34.33 -0.89 -13.17
C PRO A 38 32.82 -0.72 -13.51
N ALA A 39 31.99 -1.45 -12.79
CA ALA A 39 30.58 -1.22 -12.82
C ALA A 39 30.36 0.19 -12.27
N GLY A 40 29.97 1.11 -13.15
CA GLY A 40 29.36 2.36 -12.71
C GLY A 40 28.21 2.00 -11.80
N GLU A 41 28.19 2.60 -10.63
CA GLU A 41 27.01 2.68 -9.80
C GLU A 41 25.93 3.38 -10.63
N GLU A 42 25.18 2.59 -11.37
CA GLU A 42 23.90 3.01 -11.90
C GLU A 42 23.03 3.20 -10.65
N SER A 43 23.04 4.46 -10.16
CA SER A 43 22.10 4.94 -9.19
C SER A 43 20.75 4.38 -9.62
N ALA A 44 20.18 3.50 -8.80
CA ALA A 44 18.82 3.05 -8.98
C ALA A 44 17.96 4.32 -8.94
N ALA A 45 17.78 4.92 -10.12
CA ALA A 45 16.85 6.00 -10.31
C ALA A 45 15.52 5.44 -9.79
N ASP A 46 15.00 6.08 -8.78
CA ASP A 46 13.68 5.88 -8.23
C ASP A 46 12.69 5.81 -9.41
N LEU A 47 12.45 4.60 -9.90
CA LEU A 47 11.38 4.32 -10.84
C LEU A 47 10.12 4.44 -10.01
N SER A 48 9.71 5.69 -9.71
CA SER A 48 8.38 5.94 -9.17
C SER A 48 7.42 5.31 -10.16
N GLU A 49 6.78 4.24 -9.75
CA GLU A 49 5.82 3.51 -10.55
C GLU A 49 4.78 4.51 -11.06
N GLN A 50 4.74 4.72 -12.38
CA GLN A 50 3.84 5.72 -12.93
C GLN A 50 2.44 5.12 -13.08
N PRO A 51 1.40 5.87 -12.69
CA PRO A 51 0.02 5.40 -12.84
C PRO A 51 -0.35 5.05 -14.28
N ASP A 52 -1.00 3.91 -14.47
CA ASP A 52 -1.60 3.52 -15.74
C ASP A 52 -2.80 4.42 -16.09
N LYS A 53 -2.52 5.45 -16.87
CA LYS A 53 -3.53 6.43 -17.31
C LYS A 53 -4.59 5.82 -18.21
N VAL A 54 -4.29 4.77 -18.97
CA VAL A 54 -5.27 4.11 -19.85
C VAL A 54 -6.30 3.40 -18.97
N LYS A 55 -5.85 2.61 -18.03
CA LYS A 55 -6.71 1.89 -17.09
C LYS A 55 -7.48 2.87 -16.19
N PHE A 56 -6.82 3.93 -15.69
CA PHE A 56 -7.52 5.00 -14.97
C PHE A 56 -8.69 5.57 -15.79
N ASN A 57 -8.42 6.00 -17.02
CA ASN A 57 -9.44 6.63 -17.87
C ASN A 57 -10.57 5.67 -18.27
N GLU A 58 -10.32 4.37 -18.30
CA GLU A 58 -11.33 3.36 -18.58
C GLU A 58 -12.34 3.22 -17.44
N PHE A 59 -11.87 3.19 -16.18
CA PHE A 59 -12.71 2.88 -15.02
C PHE A 59 -13.14 4.10 -14.21
N PHE A 60 -12.35 5.16 -14.19
CA PHE A 60 -12.55 6.29 -13.28
C PHE A 60 -12.74 7.62 -14.02
N THR A 61 -13.51 8.50 -13.40
CA THR A 61 -13.62 9.91 -13.80
C THR A 61 -12.68 10.77 -12.94
N SER A 62 -12.59 10.46 -11.65
CA SER A 62 -11.71 11.15 -10.70
C SER A 62 -11.47 10.29 -9.47
N ILE A 63 -10.29 10.42 -8.91
CA ILE A 63 -9.93 9.94 -7.58
C ILE A 63 -9.23 11.10 -6.88
N PHE A 64 -9.60 11.39 -5.65
CA PHE A 64 -8.94 12.44 -4.85
C PHE A 64 -9.05 12.17 -3.37
N VAL A 65 -8.12 12.73 -2.62
CA VAL A 65 -8.15 12.75 -1.16
C VAL A 65 -8.83 14.02 -0.66
N ALA A 66 -9.47 13.91 0.48
CA ALA A 66 -10.27 14.97 1.07
C ALA A 66 -10.31 14.80 2.59
N LYS A 67 -10.80 15.78 3.31
CA LYS A 67 -11.02 15.69 4.75
C LYS A 67 -12.45 15.94 5.14
N LEU A 68 -12.86 15.31 6.23
CA LEU A 68 -14.07 15.66 6.95
C LEU A 68 -13.67 16.50 8.17
N PRO A 69 -14.32 17.66 8.40
CA PRO A 69 -14.03 18.48 9.58
C PRO A 69 -14.19 17.71 10.89
N VAL A 70 -13.33 17.98 11.86
CA VAL A 70 -13.34 17.32 13.17
C VAL A 70 -14.72 17.47 13.83
N GLY A 71 -15.27 16.36 14.31
CA GLY A 71 -16.59 16.31 14.95
C GLY A 71 -17.78 16.41 14.00
N ALA A 72 -17.55 16.56 12.69
CA ALA A 72 -18.65 16.54 11.73
C ALA A 72 -19.18 15.12 11.55
N LYS A 73 -20.52 14.98 11.48
CA LYS A 73 -21.13 13.75 10.98
C LYS A 73 -20.80 13.59 9.49
N PHE A 74 -20.61 12.35 9.09
CA PHE A 74 -20.36 12.03 7.68
C PHE A 74 -21.55 12.50 6.81
N GLU A 75 -21.30 13.51 6.00
CA GLU A 75 -22.18 14.00 4.95
C GLU A 75 -21.32 14.32 3.73
N PRO A 76 -21.61 13.78 2.54
CA PRO A 76 -20.81 14.02 1.34
C PRO A 76 -20.58 15.51 1.01
N SER A 77 -21.54 16.37 1.36
CA SER A 77 -21.46 17.83 1.16
C SER A 77 -20.47 18.54 2.07
N LYS A 78 -20.05 17.91 3.17
CA LYS A 78 -19.09 18.46 4.14
C LYS A 78 -17.65 18.04 3.86
N ILE A 79 -17.46 17.18 2.88
CA ILE A 79 -16.13 16.69 2.50
C ILE A 79 -15.40 17.76 1.69
N VAL A 80 -14.21 18.15 2.17
CA VAL A 80 -13.40 19.20 1.55
C VAL A 80 -12.17 18.57 0.91
N LYS A 81 -12.07 18.67 -0.42
CA LYS A 81 -10.87 18.23 -1.16
C LYS A 81 -9.65 18.99 -0.64
N THR A 82 -8.62 18.26 -0.23
CA THR A 82 -7.37 18.81 0.30
C THR A 82 -6.23 17.81 0.11
N SER A 83 -5.00 18.30 0.08
CA SER A 83 -3.80 17.49 0.20
C SER A 83 -3.04 17.79 1.50
N VAL A 84 -3.63 18.56 2.43
CA VAL A 84 -2.98 18.92 3.70
C VAL A 84 -3.93 18.57 4.84
N PHE A 85 -3.40 17.81 5.78
CA PHE A 85 -4.12 17.30 6.94
C PHE A 85 -3.40 17.68 8.23
N SER A 86 -4.15 17.76 9.33
CA SER A 86 -3.60 17.84 10.68
C SER A 86 -3.75 16.48 11.36
N ALA A 87 -2.86 16.19 12.30
CA ALA A 87 -2.94 14.95 13.07
C ALA A 87 -4.32 14.78 13.72
N GLY A 88 -4.92 13.60 13.55
CA GLY A 88 -6.25 13.27 14.08
C GLY A 88 -7.44 13.75 13.24
N GLU A 89 -7.23 14.42 12.10
CA GLU A 89 -8.31 14.68 11.15
C GLU A 89 -8.77 13.37 10.47
N GLN A 90 -9.97 13.38 9.92
CA GLN A 90 -10.44 12.25 9.11
C GLN A 90 -9.97 12.39 7.67
N PHE A 91 -9.21 11.40 7.24
CA PHE A 91 -8.77 11.23 5.86
C PHE A 91 -9.87 10.54 5.07
N CYS A 92 -10.30 11.15 3.97
CA CYS A 92 -11.33 10.61 3.11
C CYS A 92 -10.79 10.40 1.71
N THR A 93 -11.16 9.28 1.09
CA THR A 93 -10.93 9.02 -0.32
C THR A 93 -12.24 9.07 -1.08
N SER A 94 -12.30 9.87 -2.14
CA SER A 94 -13.44 9.92 -3.05
C SER A 94 -13.05 9.31 -4.40
N ILE A 95 -13.79 8.28 -4.81
CA ILE A 95 -13.57 7.54 -6.06
C ILE A 95 -14.82 7.65 -6.90
N ASN A 96 -14.74 8.30 -8.06
CA ASN A 96 -15.84 8.43 -9.00
C ASN A 96 -15.63 7.50 -10.20
N MET A 97 -16.48 6.48 -10.30
CA MET A 97 -16.37 5.38 -11.25
C MET A 97 -17.30 5.56 -12.45
N LYS A 98 -16.79 5.35 -13.65
CA LYS A 98 -17.56 5.32 -14.92
C LYS A 98 -18.33 4.03 -15.06
N LYS A 99 -17.75 2.93 -14.61
CA LYS A 99 -18.32 1.58 -14.69
C LYS A 99 -18.05 0.81 -13.41
N GLN A 100 -18.69 -0.31 -13.28
CA GLN A 100 -18.49 -1.18 -12.13
C GLN A 100 -17.04 -1.66 -12.03
N VAL A 101 -16.48 -1.55 -10.83
CA VAL A 101 -15.19 -2.14 -10.43
C VAL A 101 -15.52 -3.44 -9.70
N PRO A 102 -15.03 -4.60 -10.18
CA PRO A 102 -15.35 -5.89 -9.56
C PRO A 102 -14.85 -5.97 -8.11
N ALA A 103 -15.45 -6.86 -7.32
CA ALA A 103 -14.96 -7.18 -5.99
C ALA A 103 -13.51 -7.67 -6.04
N ASP A 104 -12.77 -7.45 -4.96
CA ASP A 104 -11.40 -7.93 -4.77
C ASP A 104 -10.37 -7.44 -5.82
N THR A 105 -10.68 -6.38 -6.59
CA THR A 105 -9.79 -5.85 -7.62
C THR A 105 -9.18 -4.49 -7.28
N LEU A 106 -9.82 -3.70 -6.41
CA LEU A 106 -9.34 -2.38 -6.00
C LEU A 106 -8.66 -2.46 -4.64
N SER A 107 -7.47 -1.92 -4.52
CA SER A 107 -6.71 -1.86 -3.26
C SER A 107 -5.95 -0.55 -3.13
N SER A 108 -5.47 -0.25 -1.92
CA SER A 108 -4.71 0.97 -1.64
C SER A 108 -3.51 0.72 -0.75
N SER A 109 -2.54 1.62 -0.81
CA SER A 109 -1.42 1.71 0.14
C SER A 109 -1.10 3.16 0.48
N VAL A 110 -0.37 3.36 1.56
CA VAL A 110 0.23 4.66 1.93
C VAL A 110 1.74 4.52 1.91
N TYR A 111 2.40 5.35 1.13
CA TYR A 111 3.86 5.39 1.01
C TYR A 111 4.41 6.62 1.71
N ASP A 112 5.40 6.44 2.59
CA ASP A 112 6.15 7.52 3.22
C ASP A 112 7.27 7.97 2.30
N VAL A 113 7.17 9.21 1.79
CA VAL A 113 8.12 9.77 0.84
C VAL A 113 9.50 9.99 1.48
N SER A 114 9.53 10.36 2.76
CA SER A 114 10.76 10.64 3.49
C SER A 114 11.52 9.38 3.86
N ALA A 115 10.79 8.37 4.35
CA ALA A 115 11.36 7.08 4.71
C ALA A 115 11.60 6.16 3.50
N LYS A 116 11.05 6.51 2.33
CA LYS A 116 11.08 5.72 1.08
C LYS A 116 10.59 4.28 1.26
N GLN A 117 9.49 4.13 1.98
CA GLN A 117 8.89 2.82 2.26
C GLN A 117 7.37 2.95 2.45
N ASP A 118 6.68 1.83 2.33
CA ASP A 118 5.25 1.80 2.65
C ASP A 118 5.06 2.03 4.16
N PHE A 119 4.31 3.07 4.51
CA PHE A 119 3.84 3.30 5.87
C PHE A 119 2.69 2.35 6.19
N GLN A 120 1.74 2.26 5.27
CA GLN A 120 0.72 1.21 5.28
C GLN A 120 0.95 0.36 4.03
N PRO A 121 1.35 -0.90 4.19
CA PRO A 121 1.51 -1.80 3.07
C PRO A 121 0.17 -1.99 2.38
N ARG A 122 0.22 -2.36 1.12
CA ARG A 122 -0.97 -2.62 0.33
C ARG A 122 -1.95 -3.50 1.09
N GLY A 123 -3.10 -2.93 1.42
CA GLY A 123 -4.19 -3.61 2.11
C GLY A 123 -4.86 -4.66 1.23
N GLY A 124 -5.68 -5.51 1.83
CA GLY A 124 -6.58 -6.38 1.09
C GLY A 124 -7.46 -5.57 0.14
N ALA A 125 -7.80 -6.18 -0.99
CA ALA A 125 -8.72 -5.55 -1.94
C ALA A 125 -10.11 -5.35 -1.31
N PHE A 126 -10.83 -4.33 -1.78
CA PHE A 126 -12.20 -4.09 -1.33
C PHE A 126 -13.08 -5.31 -1.64
N PRO A 127 -13.72 -5.93 -0.63
CA PRO A 127 -14.39 -7.22 -0.77
C PRO A 127 -15.73 -7.14 -1.53
N GLN A 128 -16.17 -5.93 -1.85
CA GLN A 128 -17.44 -5.71 -2.57
C GLN A 128 -17.18 -4.97 -3.88
N ALA A 129 -17.96 -5.34 -4.90
CA ALA A 129 -17.97 -4.60 -6.14
C ALA A 129 -18.47 -3.17 -5.91
N MET A 130 -17.83 -2.19 -6.56
CA MET A 130 -18.15 -0.78 -6.42
C MET A 130 -18.57 -0.17 -7.75
N GLY A 131 -19.49 0.80 -7.68
CA GLY A 131 -19.91 1.65 -8.81
C GLY A 131 -20.95 1.03 -9.73
N PRO A 132 -21.27 1.72 -10.85
CA PRO A 132 -20.81 3.06 -11.21
C PRO A 132 -21.30 4.16 -10.26
N GLY A 133 -20.61 5.29 -10.23
CA GLY A 133 -20.93 6.44 -9.39
C GLY A 133 -19.82 6.80 -8.42
N ASN A 134 -20.14 7.60 -7.40
CA ASN A 134 -19.19 8.07 -6.41
C ASN A 134 -19.20 7.19 -5.15
N SER A 135 -18.04 6.71 -4.77
CA SER A 135 -17.80 6.04 -3.48
C SER A 135 -16.89 6.90 -2.63
N ILE A 136 -17.24 7.07 -1.35
CA ILE A 136 -16.45 7.85 -0.41
C ILE A 136 -16.23 6.99 0.84
N GLY A 137 -14.98 6.77 1.19
CA GLY A 137 -14.55 6.17 2.44
C GLY A 137 -13.80 7.19 3.28
N CYS A 138 -14.02 7.19 4.60
CA CYS A 138 -13.26 8.03 5.53
C CYS A 138 -12.72 7.16 6.67
N GLU A 139 -11.49 7.45 7.07
CA GLU A 139 -10.81 6.80 8.19
C GLU A 139 -10.07 7.85 9.04
N SER A 140 -9.72 7.48 10.26
CA SER A 140 -8.90 8.36 11.09
C SER A 140 -7.47 8.36 10.58
N LEU A 141 -6.92 9.54 10.39
CA LEU A 141 -5.53 9.70 9.98
C LEU A 141 -4.62 9.23 11.12
N SER A 142 -3.79 8.24 10.85
CA SER A 142 -2.85 7.64 11.81
C SER A 142 -1.38 7.98 11.50
N GLU A 143 -1.15 8.59 10.35
CA GLU A 143 0.18 8.96 9.88
C GLU A 143 0.76 10.10 10.74
N PRO A 144 2.03 10.00 11.13
CA PRO A 144 2.73 11.10 11.80
C PRO A 144 2.93 12.29 10.86
N VAL A 145 3.43 13.40 11.39
CA VAL A 145 3.81 14.57 10.58
C VAL A 145 4.80 14.15 9.50
N GLY A 146 4.49 14.45 8.23
CA GLY A 146 5.31 14.02 7.10
C GLY A 146 4.64 14.20 5.74
N GLN A 147 5.34 13.74 4.70
CA GLN A 147 4.85 13.72 3.32
C GLN A 147 4.61 12.30 2.87
N TYR A 148 3.46 12.07 2.27
CA TYR A 148 2.96 10.76 1.91
C TYR A 148 2.36 10.73 0.52
N GLU A 149 2.26 9.51 -0.04
CA GLU A 149 1.48 9.22 -1.25
C GLU A 149 0.43 8.16 -0.95
N TYR A 150 -0.83 8.49 -1.20
CA TYR A 150 -1.91 7.51 -1.21
C TYR A 150 -2.00 6.92 -2.61
N LYS A 151 -1.78 5.61 -2.71
CA LYS A 151 -1.72 4.88 -3.97
C LYS A 151 -2.94 3.99 -4.12
N ILE A 152 -3.54 3.99 -5.31
CA ILE A 152 -4.68 3.12 -5.65
C ILE A 152 -4.27 2.18 -6.77
N TYR A 153 -4.59 0.92 -6.59
CA TYR A 153 -4.30 -0.17 -7.53
C TYR A 153 -5.60 -0.81 -8.02
N LEU A 154 -5.65 -1.16 -9.30
CA LEU A 154 -6.72 -1.94 -9.91
C LEU A 154 -6.12 -3.17 -10.59
N ASN A 155 -6.47 -4.40 -10.11
CA ASN A 155 -5.84 -5.65 -10.54
C ASN A 155 -4.30 -5.58 -10.52
N ASP A 156 -3.73 -5.12 -9.39
CA ASP A 156 -2.31 -4.93 -9.16
C ASP A 156 -1.63 -3.80 -9.94
N ASP A 157 -2.26 -3.18 -10.91
CA ASP A 157 -1.71 -2.02 -11.59
C ASP A 157 -1.99 -0.74 -10.81
N LEU A 158 -0.95 0.07 -10.63
CA LEU A 158 -1.08 1.41 -10.06
C LEU A 158 -1.90 2.29 -11.00
N VAL A 159 -3.05 2.79 -10.53
CA VAL A 159 -3.92 3.64 -11.35
C VAL A 159 -3.97 5.09 -10.89
N ALA A 160 -3.69 5.37 -9.62
CA ALA A 160 -3.64 6.73 -9.11
C ALA A 160 -2.62 6.88 -7.98
N VAL A 161 -1.97 8.04 -7.93
CA VAL A 161 -1.12 8.50 -6.83
C VAL A 161 -1.60 9.87 -6.41
N MET A 162 -1.88 10.04 -5.12
CA MET A 162 -2.35 11.30 -4.55
C MET A 162 -1.40 11.71 -3.44
N PRO A 163 -0.52 12.69 -3.68
CA PRO A 163 0.36 13.20 -2.64
C PRO A 163 -0.44 13.93 -1.57
N PHE A 164 -0.05 13.75 -0.30
CA PHE A 164 -0.60 14.50 0.81
C PHE A 164 0.44 14.75 1.90
N GLU A 165 0.16 15.75 2.74
CA GLU A 165 1.03 16.18 3.84
C GLU A 165 0.23 16.14 5.14
N VAL A 166 0.86 15.65 6.21
CA VAL A 166 0.37 15.75 7.60
C VAL A 166 1.21 16.77 8.35
N LYS A 167 0.56 17.75 9.01
CA LYS A 167 1.19 18.84 9.77
C LYS A 167 0.90 18.76 11.25
#